data_d390aad90547c625acbea275b09cf800
#
_entry.id   d390aad90547c625acbea275b09cf800
#
_cell.length_a   1.000
_cell.length_b   1.000
_cell.length_c   1.000
_cell.angle_alpha   90.00
_cell.angle_beta   90.00
_cell.angle_gamma   90.00
#
_symmetry.space_group_name_H-M   'P 1'
#
loop_
_entity.id
_entity.type
_entity.pdbx_description
1 polymer ?
#
loop_
_entity_poly.entity_id
_entity_poly.type
_entity_poly.pdbx_seq_one_letter_code
_entity_poly.pdbx_strand_id
1 'polypeptide(L)'
;SVSRGLGDVYKRQFPKMGEKAYFVAIPTSSGTGSECTPFAVITDEKTGVKYPLADYQLLPNMAIIDTDNMMTQPKGLTSASGVDALTHCLEAYASIMATDYTDGLALKAARNIFEYLPRAYAEGQTDVEAREKMANASAMAGIAFANAFLGVCHSMAHKLGAFHHLPHGIANALLITHVMRFNAVPNPTKMGTFSQYDHPHTLERYVEVAEFCGVTGKNNEEKFEKFIAKIEQLKETVGIKKTIKDYGVDEKDFLDRLDAMTEQAFDDQCTGANPRYPLMSEIKQMYLNAYYGVDETV
;
A
#
# COMPACT_ATOMS: atom_id res chain seq x y z
N SER A 1 -11.68 -22.84 -30.62
CA SER A 1 -11.15 -24.20 -30.45
C SER A 1 -10.29 -24.28 -29.20
N VAL A 2 -10.38 -25.36 -28.43
CA VAL A 2 -9.67 -25.59 -27.16
C VAL A 2 -8.15 -25.42 -27.29
N SER A 3 -7.58 -25.66 -28.48
CA SER A 3 -6.14 -25.55 -28.72
C SER A 3 -5.62 -24.11 -28.78
N ARG A 4 -6.46 -23.11 -29.06
CA ARG A 4 -6.06 -21.69 -28.99
C ARG A 4 -5.85 -21.21 -27.55
N GLY A 5 -6.66 -21.70 -26.62
CA GLY A 5 -6.54 -21.35 -25.20
C GLY A 5 -5.23 -21.83 -24.57
N LEU A 6 -4.80 -23.06 -24.87
CA LEU A 6 -3.54 -23.61 -24.38
C LEU A 6 -2.31 -22.89 -24.98
N GLY A 7 -2.33 -22.58 -26.28
CA GLY A 7 -1.25 -21.82 -26.91
C GLY A 7 -1.09 -20.40 -26.38
N ASP A 8 -2.20 -19.73 -26.00
CA ASP A 8 -2.16 -18.40 -25.39
C ASP A 8 -1.68 -18.44 -23.95
N VAL A 9 -1.98 -19.48 -23.18
CA VAL A 9 -1.46 -19.68 -21.83
C VAL A 9 0.06 -19.82 -21.87
N TYR A 10 0.61 -20.64 -22.77
CA TYR A 10 2.06 -20.80 -22.90
C TYR A 10 2.76 -19.53 -23.40
N LYS A 11 2.12 -18.72 -24.23
CA LYS A 11 2.68 -17.45 -24.73
C LYS A 11 2.64 -16.32 -23.69
N ARG A 12 1.83 -16.45 -22.65
CA ARG A 12 1.67 -15.45 -21.57
C ARG A 12 2.46 -15.81 -20.31
N GLN A 13 3.17 -16.93 -20.30
CA GLN A 13 4.03 -17.30 -19.20
C GLN A 13 5.33 -16.51 -19.26
N PHE A 14 5.82 -16.09 -18.09
CA PHE A 14 7.15 -15.54 -17.98
C PHE A 14 8.19 -16.61 -18.35
N PRO A 15 9.27 -16.23 -19.06
CA PRO A 15 10.37 -17.14 -19.27
C PRO A 15 10.96 -17.54 -17.92
N LYS A 16 11.46 -18.76 -17.83
CA LYS A 16 12.14 -19.21 -16.63
C LYS A 16 13.36 -18.32 -16.37
N MET A 17 13.31 -17.60 -15.26
CA MET A 17 14.36 -16.67 -14.85
C MET A 17 15.43 -17.39 -14.04
N GLY A 18 16.62 -16.82 -13.95
CA GLY A 18 17.70 -17.35 -13.09
C GLY A 18 18.51 -18.49 -13.69
N GLU A 19 18.19 -18.99 -14.90
CA GLU A 19 18.95 -20.08 -15.54
C GLU A 19 20.36 -19.66 -15.99
N LYS A 20 20.50 -18.38 -16.40
CA LYS A 20 21.77 -17.86 -16.95
C LYS A 20 22.51 -16.95 -15.97
N ALA A 21 21.81 -16.36 -15.02
CA ALA A 21 22.37 -15.43 -14.05
C ALA A 21 21.58 -15.49 -12.73
N TYR A 22 22.28 -15.41 -11.62
CA TYR A 22 21.67 -15.30 -10.29
C TYR A 22 21.25 -13.85 -10.06
N PHE A 23 19.97 -13.63 -9.75
CA PHE A 23 19.43 -12.28 -9.54
C PHE A 23 19.54 -11.90 -8.07
N VAL A 24 20.35 -10.88 -7.78
CA VAL A 24 20.48 -10.30 -6.44
C VAL A 24 19.92 -8.89 -6.46
N ALA A 25 19.00 -8.59 -5.57
CA ALA A 25 18.46 -7.24 -5.37
C ALA A 25 19.07 -6.59 -4.12
N ILE A 26 19.57 -5.37 -4.28
CA ILE A 26 20.14 -4.56 -3.19
C ILE A 26 19.37 -3.24 -3.17
N PRO A 27 18.39 -3.06 -2.25
CA PRO A 27 17.59 -1.85 -2.23
C PRO A 27 18.40 -0.64 -1.77
N THR A 28 18.04 0.52 -2.30
CA THR A 28 18.62 1.83 -1.94
C THR A 28 17.60 2.77 -1.30
N SER A 29 16.39 2.26 -1.03
CA SER A 29 15.30 2.95 -0.34
C SER A 29 14.54 1.99 0.56
N SER A 30 13.88 2.53 1.60
CA SER A 30 13.09 1.75 2.55
C SER A 30 11.60 2.09 2.35
N GLY A 31 10.89 1.28 1.59
CA GLY A 31 9.47 1.53 1.30
C GLY A 31 8.82 0.44 0.48
N THR A 32 9.27 0.22 -0.75
CA THR A 32 8.61 -0.67 -1.71
C THR A 32 8.72 -2.16 -1.35
N GLY A 33 9.79 -2.57 -0.64
CA GLY A 33 10.07 -3.99 -0.41
C GLY A 33 10.27 -4.82 -1.69
N SER A 34 10.55 -4.16 -2.82
CA SER A 34 10.60 -4.81 -4.14
C SER A 34 11.67 -5.90 -4.24
N GLU A 35 12.69 -5.86 -3.41
CA GLU A 35 13.71 -6.89 -3.26
C GLU A 35 13.17 -8.23 -2.74
N CYS A 36 11.97 -8.21 -2.14
CA CYS A 36 11.29 -9.38 -1.56
C CYS A 36 9.95 -9.69 -2.23
N THR A 37 9.66 -9.12 -3.42
CA THR A 37 8.36 -9.24 -4.07
C THR A 37 8.43 -9.77 -5.50
N PRO A 38 7.41 -10.52 -5.95
CA PRO A 38 7.33 -11.06 -7.31
C PRO A 38 6.66 -10.08 -8.29
N PHE A 39 6.80 -8.77 -8.08
CA PHE A 39 6.12 -7.74 -8.86
C PHE A 39 7.10 -6.86 -9.63
N ALA A 40 6.69 -6.45 -10.83
CA ALA A 40 7.36 -5.41 -11.61
C ALA A 40 6.31 -4.52 -12.29
N VAL A 41 6.59 -3.21 -12.40
CA VAL A 41 5.72 -2.29 -13.13
C VAL A 41 6.46 -1.75 -14.33
N ILE A 42 5.93 -2.02 -15.52
CA ILE A 42 6.52 -1.56 -16.79
C ILE A 42 5.60 -0.50 -17.39
N THR A 43 6.19 0.61 -17.82
CA THR A 43 5.46 1.66 -18.53
C THR A 43 5.65 1.47 -20.04
N ASP A 44 4.57 1.37 -20.78
CA ASP A 44 4.62 1.46 -22.25
C ASP A 44 4.88 2.91 -22.66
N GLU A 45 6.02 3.16 -23.24
CA GLU A 45 6.43 4.51 -23.66
C GLU A 45 5.51 5.14 -24.71
N LYS A 46 4.81 4.33 -25.51
CA LYS A 46 3.93 4.82 -26.56
C LYS A 46 2.57 5.29 -26.05
N THR A 47 2.04 4.58 -25.04
CA THR A 47 0.69 4.80 -24.51
C THR A 47 0.70 5.49 -23.16
N GLY A 48 1.84 5.51 -22.45
CA GLY A 48 1.96 5.98 -21.07
C GLY A 48 1.32 5.03 -20.04
N VAL A 49 0.79 3.89 -20.49
CA VAL A 49 0.10 2.94 -19.62
C VAL A 49 1.11 2.15 -18.79
N LYS A 50 0.83 2.04 -17.50
CA LYS A 50 1.60 1.22 -16.57
C LYS A 50 0.97 -0.17 -16.44
N TYR A 51 1.77 -1.19 -16.74
CA TYR A 51 1.38 -2.59 -16.62
C TYR A 51 2.04 -3.22 -15.39
N PRO A 52 1.29 -3.52 -14.33
CA PRO A 52 1.79 -4.32 -13.24
C PRO A 52 1.91 -5.78 -13.69
N LEU A 53 3.07 -6.35 -13.49
CA LEU A 53 3.39 -7.73 -13.77
C LEU A 53 3.57 -8.46 -12.44
N ALA A 54 2.97 -9.64 -12.32
CA ALA A 54 3.06 -10.47 -11.13
C ALA A 54 3.37 -11.91 -11.55
N ASP A 55 4.55 -12.40 -11.19
CA ASP A 55 4.96 -13.79 -11.40
C ASP A 55 6.11 -14.13 -10.46
N TYR A 56 6.11 -15.32 -9.87
CA TYR A 56 7.18 -15.77 -9.00
C TYR A 56 8.56 -15.83 -9.70
N GLN A 57 8.60 -15.88 -11.04
CA GLN A 57 9.85 -15.78 -11.80
C GLN A 57 10.52 -14.40 -11.65
N LEU A 58 9.77 -13.36 -11.26
CA LEU A 58 10.29 -12.01 -11.03
C LEU A 58 10.89 -11.84 -9.63
N LEU A 59 10.62 -12.76 -8.71
CA LEU A 59 11.17 -12.70 -7.35
C LEU A 59 12.69 -12.85 -7.40
N PRO A 60 13.47 -11.92 -6.81
CA PRO A 60 14.92 -12.06 -6.73
C PRO A 60 15.32 -13.34 -6.00
N ASN A 61 16.43 -13.94 -6.46
CA ASN A 61 17.00 -15.14 -5.82
C ASN A 61 17.61 -14.83 -4.44
N MET A 62 18.05 -13.57 -4.24
CA MET A 62 18.62 -13.09 -2.99
C MET A 62 18.31 -11.59 -2.85
N ALA A 63 17.96 -11.18 -1.65
CA ALA A 63 17.92 -9.77 -1.24
C ALA A 63 19.06 -9.49 -0.26
N ILE A 64 19.82 -8.41 -0.48
CA ILE A 64 20.84 -7.92 0.45
C ILE A 64 20.40 -6.55 0.93
N ILE A 65 19.99 -6.47 2.20
CA ILE A 65 19.55 -5.23 2.83
C ILE A 65 20.78 -4.62 3.52
N ASP A 66 21.41 -3.71 2.80
CA ASP A 66 22.59 -2.98 3.28
C ASP A 66 22.18 -1.54 3.59
N THR A 67 22.18 -1.20 4.87
CA THR A 67 21.74 0.10 5.39
C THR A 67 22.57 1.25 4.86
N ASP A 68 23.86 1.02 4.57
CA ASP A 68 24.76 2.07 4.05
C ASP A 68 24.23 2.66 2.73
N ASN A 69 23.60 1.85 1.90
CA ASN A 69 22.97 2.31 0.65
C ASN A 69 21.75 3.23 0.84
N MET A 70 21.21 3.30 2.07
CA MET A 70 20.00 4.06 2.40
C MET A 70 20.29 5.30 3.24
N MET A 71 21.54 5.46 3.76
CA MET A 71 21.91 6.57 4.65
C MET A 71 21.71 7.94 3.99
N THR A 72 21.87 8.03 2.67
CA THR A 72 21.74 9.28 1.92
C THR A 72 20.31 9.53 1.38
N GLN A 73 19.35 8.68 1.72
CA GLN A 73 17.96 8.82 1.24
C GLN A 73 17.38 10.18 1.67
N PRO A 74 16.90 11.01 0.72
CA PRO A 74 16.37 12.34 1.02
C PRO A 74 15.10 12.30 1.90
N LYS A 75 14.85 13.35 2.69
CA LYS A 75 13.69 13.44 3.57
C LYS A 75 12.36 13.19 2.87
N GLY A 76 12.14 13.80 1.68
CA GLY A 76 10.91 13.61 0.91
C GLY A 76 10.71 12.18 0.44
N LEU A 77 11.79 11.48 0.08
CA LEU A 77 11.71 10.05 -0.26
C LEU A 77 11.53 9.21 1.01
N THR A 78 12.20 9.56 2.12
CA THR A 78 12.05 8.84 3.40
C THR A 78 10.60 8.90 3.89
N SER A 79 9.94 10.06 3.84
CA SER A 79 8.54 10.20 4.25
C SER A 79 7.60 9.42 3.34
N ALA A 80 7.70 9.63 2.04
CA ALA A 80 6.84 8.97 1.05
C ALA A 80 6.96 7.45 1.12
N SER A 81 8.20 6.92 1.05
CA SER A 81 8.44 5.48 1.07
C SER A 81 8.13 4.83 2.43
N GLY A 82 8.38 5.54 3.53
CA GLY A 82 8.08 5.03 4.87
C GLY A 82 6.58 4.90 5.14
N VAL A 83 5.77 5.86 4.69
CA VAL A 83 4.30 5.75 4.81
C VAL A 83 3.74 4.74 3.79
N ASP A 84 4.38 4.58 2.64
CA ASP A 84 4.07 3.50 1.69
C ASP A 84 4.24 2.12 2.35
N ALA A 85 5.38 1.89 3.02
CA ALA A 85 5.61 0.65 3.78
C ALA A 85 4.55 0.43 4.88
N LEU A 86 4.09 1.50 5.55
CA LEU A 86 2.98 1.39 6.52
C LEU A 86 1.68 0.99 5.82
N THR A 87 1.39 1.55 4.64
CA THR A 87 0.22 1.19 3.85
C THR A 87 0.27 -0.28 3.43
N HIS A 88 1.45 -0.77 3.00
CA HIS A 88 1.66 -2.20 2.73
C HIS A 88 1.30 -3.07 3.95
N CYS A 89 1.75 -2.69 5.14
CA CYS A 89 1.43 -3.42 6.37
C CYS A 89 -0.08 -3.45 6.64
N LEU A 90 -0.75 -2.30 6.55
CA LEU A 90 -2.16 -2.16 6.89
C LEU A 90 -3.05 -2.90 5.89
N GLU A 91 -2.74 -2.82 4.59
CA GLU A 91 -3.51 -3.54 3.58
C GLU A 91 -3.24 -5.04 3.62
N ALA A 92 -1.98 -5.47 3.75
CA ALA A 92 -1.65 -6.89 3.88
C ALA A 92 -2.31 -7.53 5.12
N TYR A 93 -2.33 -6.79 6.25
CA TYR A 93 -2.96 -7.28 7.49
C TYR A 93 -4.48 -7.38 7.36
N ALA A 94 -5.13 -6.43 6.68
CA ALA A 94 -6.58 -6.43 6.49
C ALA A 94 -7.04 -7.28 5.29
N SER A 95 -6.12 -7.75 4.44
CA SER A 95 -6.43 -8.50 3.23
C SER A 95 -7.19 -9.79 3.51
N ILE A 96 -8.09 -10.16 2.59
CA ILE A 96 -8.75 -11.49 2.62
C ILE A 96 -7.78 -12.66 2.41
N MET A 97 -6.55 -12.38 1.97
CA MET A 97 -5.49 -13.37 1.77
C MET A 97 -4.49 -13.40 2.93
N ALA A 98 -4.75 -12.66 4.02
CA ALA A 98 -3.88 -12.61 5.18
C ALA A 98 -3.74 -13.98 5.86
N THR A 99 -2.57 -14.22 6.45
CA THR A 99 -2.23 -15.45 7.17
C THR A 99 -1.41 -15.11 8.42
N ASP A 100 -1.30 -16.04 9.37
CA ASP A 100 -0.48 -15.86 10.58
C ASP A 100 0.96 -15.42 10.25
N TYR A 101 1.52 -15.90 9.12
CA TYR A 101 2.87 -15.53 8.66
C TYR A 101 2.94 -14.07 8.19
N THR A 102 1.97 -13.65 7.37
CA THR A 102 1.91 -12.27 6.88
C THR A 102 1.59 -11.29 7.99
N ASP A 103 0.73 -11.68 8.92
CA ASP A 103 0.32 -10.91 10.09
C ASP A 103 1.50 -10.60 11.01
N GLY A 104 2.30 -11.62 11.35
CA GLY A 104 3.48 -11.43 12.20
C GLY A 104 4.49 -10.43 11.60
N LEU A 105 4.69 -10.49 10.29
CA LEU A 105 5.58 -9.56 9.56
C LEU A 105 4.99 -8.15 9.49
N ALA A 106 3.71 -8.03 9.13
CA ALA A 106 3.02 -6.74 9.02
C ALA A 106 2.95 -6.00 10.36
N LEU A 107 2.61 -6.68 11.45
CA LEU A 107 2.58 -6.12 12.80
C LEU A 107 3.95 -5.58 13.21
N LYS A 108 5.01 -6.39 13.05
CA LYS A 108 6.36 -5.98 13.42
C LYS A 108 6.86 -4.82 12.58
N ALA A 109 6.58 -4.83 11.28
CA ALA A 109 6.94 -3.75 10.38
C ALA A 109 6.20 -2.46 10.74
N ALA A 110 4.89 -2.50 10.95
CA ALA A 110 4.09 -1.33 11.34
C ALA A 110 4.62 -0.68 12.63
N ARG A 111 4.90 -1.47 13.67
CA ARG A 111 5.49 -0.96 14.91
C ARG A 111 6.84 -0.29 14.69
N ASN A 112 7.71 -0.90 13.92
CA ASN A 112 9.01 -0.31 13.59
C ASN A 112 8.84 1.03 12.84
N ILE A 113 7.88 1.12 11.90
CA ILE A 113 7.64 2.35 11.15
C ILE A 113 7.18 3.47 12.08
N PHE A 114 6.21 3.21 12.98
CA PHE A 114 5.77 4.24 13.95
C PHE A 114 6.88 4.74 14.86
N GLU A 115 7.81 3.86 15.23
CA GLU A 115 8.92 4.19 16.13
C GLU A 115 10.07 4.88 15.42
N TYR A 116 10.46 4.41 14.24
CA TYR A 116 11.71 4.79 13.60
C TYR A 116 11.56 5.71 12.38
N LEU A 117 10.40 5.78 11.72
CA LEU A 117 10.21 6.69 10.58
C LEU A 117 10.41 8.16 10.97
N PRO A 118 9.87 8.68 12.09
CA PRO A 118 10.14 10.05 12.52
C PRO A 118 11.64 10.33 12.73
N ARG A 119 12.37 9.38 13.30
CA ARG A 119 13.83 9.48 13.53
C ARG A 119 14.59 9.47 12.18
N ALA A 120 14.26 8.52 11.30
CA ALA A 120 14.86 8.43 9.97
C ALA A 120 14.58 9.68 9.11
N TYR A 121 13.42 10.30 9.29
CA TYR A 121 13.08 11.56 8.62
C TYR A 121 13.86 12.75 9.19
N ALA A 122 13.99 12.84 10.51
CA ALA A 122 14.68 13.95 11.17
C ALA A 122 16.19 13.90 10.92
N GLU A 123 16.83 12.77 11.20
CA GLU A 123 18.30 12.60 11.30
C GLU A 123 18.82 11.37 10.54
N GLY A 124 18.11 10.91 9.51
CA GLY A 124 18.42 9.65 8.83
C GLY A 124 19.80 9.55 8.18
N GLN A 125 20.54 10.65 8.03
CA GLN A 125 21.93 10.60 7.55
C GLN A 125 22.92 10.16 8.63
N THR A 126 22.56 10.25 9.89
CA THR A 126 23.39 9.94 11.06
C THR A 126 22.80 8.88 11.98
N ASP A 127 21.48 8.69 11.94
CA ASP A 127 20.76 7.68 12.74
C ASP A 127 20.73 6.33 12.01
N VAL A 128 21.84 5.59 12.14
CA VAL A 128 22.01 4.27 11.51
C VAL A 128 20.96 3.28 11.97
N GLU A 129 20.61 3.29 13.28
CA GLU A 129 19.59 2.40 13.82
C GLU A 129 18.22 2.65 13.16
N ALA A 130 17.81 3.91 13.06
CA ALA A 130 16.53 4.23 12.44
C ALA A 130 16.50 3.80 10.96
N ARG A 131 17.59 3.99 10.23
CA ARG A 131 17.71 3.50 8.84
C ARG A 131 17.62 1.99 8.75
N GLU A 132 18.34 1.27 9.60
CA GLU A 132 18.30 -0.21 9.66
C GLU A 132 16.88 -0.70 9.97
N LYS A 133 16.23 -0.13 10.98
CA LYS A 133 14.87 -0.54 11.36
C LYS A 133 13.85 -0.24 10.26
N MET A 134 14.00 0.88 9.54
CA MET A 134 13.16 1.20 8.39
C MET A 134 13.41 0.28 7.20
N ALA A 135 14.67 -0.07 6.92
CA ALA A 135 15.01 -1.02 5.87
C ALA A 135 14.41 -2.41 6.16
N ASN A 136 14.57 -2.89 7.39
CA ASN A 136 13.97 -4.15 7.83
C ASN A 136 12.44 -4.11 7.79
N ALA A 137 11.82 -2.98 8.19
CA ALA A 137 10.36 -2.82 8.13
C ALA A 137 9.84 -2.85 6.68
N SER A 138 10.53 -2.18 5.76
CA SER A 138 10.21 -2.23 4.33
C SER A 138 10.25 -3.65 3.76
N ALA A 139 11.31 -4.41 4.06
CA ALA A 139 11.44 -5.79 3.61
C ALA A 139 10.37 -6.70 4.22
N MET A 140 10.09 -6.57 5.53
CA MET A 140 9.01 -7.33 6.19
C MET A 140 7.64 -7.01 5.60
N ALA A 141 7.35 -5.73 5.35
CA ALA A 141 6.13 -5.30 4.67
C ALA A 141 6.04 -5.88 3.25
N GLY A 142 7.18 -5.89 2.53
CA GLY A 142 7.33 -6.50 1.21
C GLY A 142 6.95 -7.98 1.21
N ILE A 143 7.53 -8.76 2.13
CA ILE A 143 7.21 -10.19 2.26
C ILE A 143 5.74 -10.39 2.65
N ALA A 144 5.18 -9.56 3.53
CA ALA A 144 3.80 -9.65 3.95
C ALA A 144 2.86 -9.45 2.75
N PHE A 145 2.96 -8.33 2.03
CA PHE A 145 2.05 -8.08 0.92
C PHE A 145 2.33 -8.95 -0.32
N ALA A 146 3.54 -9.43 -0.52
CA ALA A 146 3.83 -10.40 -1.59
C ALA A 146 3.01 -11.69 -1.44
N ASN A 147 2.59 -12.04 -0.23
CA ASN A 147 1.81 -13.23 0.08
C ASN A 147 0.34 -12.92 0.42
N ALA A 148 0.03 -11.78 1.03
CA ALA A 148 -1.33 -11.37 1.37
C ALA A 148 -1.98 -10.47 0.31
N PHE A 149 -1.20 -9.98 -0.65
CA PHE A 149 -1.59 -8.95 -1.61
C PHE A 149 -1.92 -7.60 -0.94
N LEU A 150 -2.45 -6.66 -1.73
CA LEU A 150 -2.79 -5.30 -1.32
C LEU A 150 -4.31 -5.09 -1.44
N GLY A 151 -4.78 -3.86 -1.27
CA GLY A 151 -6.19 -3.52 -1.31
C GLY A 151 -6.50 -2.29 -2.17
N VAL A 152 -7.67 -1.72 -1.95
CA VAL A 152 -8.20 -0.60 -2.74
C VAL A 152 -7.40 0.69 -2.58
N CYS A 153 -6.64 0.86 -1.49
CA CYS A 153 -5.77 2.02 -1.32
C CYS A 153 -4.70 2.06 -2.43
N HIS A 154 -4.01 0.96 -2.67
CA HIS A 154 -3.05 0.87 -3.77
C HIS A 154 -3.71 1.00 -5.13
N SER A 155 -4.87 0.38 -5.35
CA SER A 155 -5.63 0.55 -6.58
C SER A 155 -5.91 2.01 -6.91
N MET A 156 -6.34 2.77 -5.92
CA MET A 156 -6.60 4.21 -6.04
C MET A 156 -5.31 5.02 -6.21
N ALA A 157 -4.26 4.70 -5.44
CA ALA A 157 -2.97 5.40 -5.51
C ALA A 157 -2.28 5.24 -6.87
N HIS A 158 -2.39 4.08 -7.51
CA HIS A 158 -1.90 3.87 -8.87
C HIS A 158 -2.47 4.89 -9.86
N LYS A 159 -3.77 5.22 -9.72
CA LYS A 159 -4.44 6.15 -10.63
C LYS A 159 -4.10 7.61 -10.30
N LEU A 160 -3.99 7.98 -9.03
CA LEU A 160 -3.47 9.31 -8.66
C LEU A 160 -2.07 9.55 -9.23
N GLY A 161 -1.19 8.55 -9.15
CA GLY A 161 0.13 8.63 -9.75
C GLY A 161 0.10 8.71 -11.28
N ALA A 162 -0.78 7.98 -11.93
CA ALA A 162 -0.89 7.95 -13.39
C ALA A 162 -1.50 9.23 -13.96
N PHE A 163 -2.56 9.77 -13.35
CA PHE A 163 -3.33 10.90 -13.86
C PHE A 163 -2.79 12.26 -13.39
N HIS A 164 -2.26 12.33 -12.16
CA HIS A 164 -1.83 13.60 -11.53
C HIS A 164 -0.37 13.64 -11.12
N HIS A 165 0.42 12.61 -11.51
CA HIS A 165 1.86 12.54 -11.28
C HIS A 165 2.28 12.64 -9.79
N LEU A 166 1.39 12.28 -8.87
CA LEU A 166 1.74 12.21 -7.45
C LEU A 166 2.72 11.04 -7.21
N PRO A 167 3.77 11.24 -6.40
CA PRO A 167 4.62 10.13 -5.97
C PRO A 167 3.79 9.03 -5.31
N HIS A 168 4.09 7.77 -5.61
CA HIS A 168 3.30 6.61 -5.19
C HIS A 168 3.01 6.59 -3.69
N GLY A 169 4.04 6.70 -2.85
CA GLY A 169 3.88 6.70 -1.39
C GLY A 169 3.09 7.91 -0.87
N ILE A 170 3.15 9.07 -1.55
CA ILE A 170 2.30 10.22 -1.21
C ILE A 170 0.84 9.91 -1.55
N ALA A 171 0.58 9.34 -2.73
CA ALA A 171 -0.78 8.95 -3.11
C ALA A 171 -1.39 7.95 -2.10
N ASN A 172 -0.64 6.94 -1.68
CA ASN A 172 -1.05 6.01 -0.64
C ASN A 172 -1.30 6.73 0.70
N ALA A 173 -0.41 7.63 1.11
CA ALA A 173 -0.55 8.38 2.36
C ALA A 173 -1.81 9.25 2.41
N LEU A 174 -2.22 9.82 1.27
CA LEU A 174 -3.43 10.65 1.17
C LEU A 174 -4.73 9.83 1.22
N LEU A 175 -4.68 8.55 0.90
CA LEU A 175 -5.84 7.69 0.76
C LEU A 175 -6.06 6.75 1.94
N ILE A 176 -4.99 6.29 2.61
CA ILE A 176 -5.04 5.14 3.52
C ILE A 176 -6.06 5.31 4.66
N THR A 177 -6.16 6.46 5.29
CA THR A 177 -7.09 6.67 6.41
C THR A 177 -8.55 6.70 5.96
N HIS A 178 -8.85 7.21 4.76
CA HIS A 178 -10.18 7.15 4.16
C HIS A 178 -10.55 5.70 3.80
N VAL A 179 -9.60 4.94 3.25
CA VAL A 179 -9.80 3.51 2.94
C VAL A 179 -9.99 2.68 4.22
N MET A 180 -9.23 2.96 5.28
CA MET A 180 -9.41 2.28 6.56
C MET A 180 -10.81 2.53 7.14
N ARG A 181 -11.33 3.76 7.08
CA ARG A 181 -12.72 4.09 7.49
C ARG A 181 -13.75 3.34 6.66
N PHE A 182 -13.54 3.29 5.34
CA PHE A 182 -14.38 2.52 4.44
C PHE A 182 -14.41 1.03 4.79
N ASN A 183 -13.25 0.44 5.11
CA ASN A 183 -13.11 -0.99 5.41
C ASN A 183 -13.62 -1.36 6.82
N ALA A 184 -13.54 -0.45 7.81
CA ALA A 184 -13.81 -0.72 9.21
C ALA A 184 -15.30 -0.71 9.58
N VAL A 185 -16.20 -0.97 8.64
CA VAL A 185 -17.64 -1.01 8.88
C VAL A 185 -18.01 -2.34 9.53
N PRO A 186 -18.68 -2.34 10.70
CA PRO A 186 -19.02 -3.57 11.42
C PRO A 186 -20.03 -4.46 10.68
N ASN A 187 -20.89 -3.86 9.84
CA ASN A 187 -21.86 -4.58 9.03
C ASN A 187 -21.78 -4.07 7.60
N PRO A 188 -20.95 -4.64 6.74
CA PRO A 188 -20.87 -4.21 5.35
C PRO A 188 -22.21 -4.44 4.65
N THR A 189 -22.69 -3.41 3.98
CA THR A 189 -23.97 -3.43 3.24
C THR A 189 -23.93 -4.31 2.00
N LYS A 190 -22.74 -4.79 1.63
CA LYS A 190 -22.53 -5.71 0.52
C LYS A 190 -21.78 -6.93 0.97
N MET A 191 -22.45 -8.03 0.84
CA MET A 191 -21.87 -9.34 0.87
C MET A 191 -21.47 -9.71 -0.56
N GLY A 192 -20.22 -10.03 -0.78
CA GLY A 192 -19.79 -10.62 -2.04
C GLY A 192 -20.38 -12.02 -2.21
N THR A 193 -20.32 -12.54 -3.43
CA THR A 193 -20.69 -13.95 -3.72
C THR A 193 -19.66 -14.95 -3.16
N PHE A 194 -18.57 -14.46 -2.58
CA PHE A 194 -17.47 -15.28 -2.08
C PHE A 194 -17.51 -15.32 -0.55
N SER A 195 -17.35 -16.51 0.02
CA SER A 195 -17.44 -16.76 1.47
C SER A 195 -16.45 -15.96 2.32
N GLN A 196 -15.32 -15.52 1.75
CA GLN A 196 -14.36 -14.65 2.45
C GLN A 196 -14.92 -13.27 2.82
N TYR A 197 -16.03 -12.85 2.23
CA TYR A 197 -16.72 -11.60 2.56
C TYR A 197 -17.89 -11.78 3.54
N ASP A 198 -18.18 -13.03 3.94
CA ASP A 198 -19.35 -13.34 4.79
C ASP A 198 -19.17 -12.88 6.24
N HIS A 199 -17.90 -12.75 6.68
CA HIS A 199 -17.55 -12.39 8.06
C HIS A 199 -16.38 -11.39 8.11
N PRO A 200 -16.59 -10.14 7.71
CA PRO A 200 -15.52 -9.15 7.77
C PRO A 200 -15.23 -8.76 9.22
N HIS A 201 -14.00 -8.98 9.64
CA HIS A 201 -13.48 -8.60 10.96
C HIS A 201 -12.48 -7.44 10.85
N THR A 202 -12.70 -6.54 9.90
CA THR A 202 -11.69 -5.55 9.54
C THR A 202 -11.45 -4.51 10.64
N LEU A 203 -12.50 -4.12 11.35
CA LEU A 203 -12.36 -3.23 12.51
C LEU A 203 -11.46 -3.87 13.58
N GLU A 204 -11.73 -5.13 13.93
CA GLU A 204 -10.94 -5.90 14.89
C GLU A 204 -9.49 -6.04 14.41
N ARG A 205 -9.29 -6.35 13.14
CA ARG A 205 -7.95 -6.46 12.54
C ARG A 205 -7.15 -5.15 12.66
N TYR A 206 -7.76 -4.00 12.37
CA TYR A 206 -7.10 -2.71 12.57
C TYR A 206 -6.86 -2.38 14.06
N VAL A 207 -7.75 -2.80 14.95
CA VAL A 207 -7.57 -2.65 16.39
C VAL A 207 -6.40 -3.48 16.90
N GLU A 208 -6.21 -4.70 16.41
CA GLU A 208 -5.04 -5.53 16.74
C GLU A 208 -3.73 -4.84 16.37
N VAL A 209 -3.66 -4.25 15.16
CA VAL A 209 -2.49 -3.45 14.75
C VAL A 209 -2.31 -2.24 15.66
N ALA A 210 -3.41 -1.54 15.98
CA ALA A 210 -3.40 -0.37 16.86
C ALA A 210 -2.83 -0.70 18.24
N GLU A 211 -3.32 -1.78 18.87
CA GLU A 211 -2.86 -2.25 20.18
C GLU A 211 -1.39 -2.66 20.15
N PHE A 212 -0.98 -3.38 19.12
CA PHE A 212 0.42 -3.76 18.93
C PHE A 212 1.34 -2.55 18.77
N CYS A 213 0.82 -1.46 18.18
CA CYS A 213 1.50 -0.17 18.06
C CYS A 213 1.30 0.75 19.29
N GLY A 214 0.78 0.22 20.41
CA GLY A 214 0.68 0.94 21.70
C GLY A 214 -0.54 1.84 21.83
N VAL A 215 -1.57 1.70 21.01
CA VAL A 215 -2.84 2.42 21.14
C VAL A 215 -3.72 1.72 22.17
N THR A 216 -4.32 2.51 23.06
CA THR A 216 -5.25 2.03 24.09
C THR A 216 -6.58 2.78 24.01
N GLY A 217 -7.67 2.14 24.39
CA GLY A 217 -9.02 2.71 24.38
C GLY A 217 -10.02 1.81 25.10
N LYS A 218 -11.23 2.31 25.29
CA LYS A 218 -12.30 1.61 26.05
C LYS A 218 -12.99 0.53 25.22
N ASN A 219 -13.08 0.73 23.91
CA ASN A 219 -13.70 -0.17 22.95
C ASN A 219 -12.96 -0.12 21.61
N ASN A 220 -13.37 -0.92 20.65
CA ASN A 220 -12.72 -1.03 19.34
C ASN A 220 -12.84 0.28 18.54
N GLU A 221 -13.98 0.95 18.59
CA GLU A 221 -14.23 2.20 17.89
C GLU A 221 -13.28 3.31 18.39
N GLU A 222 -13.14 3.48 19.70
CA GLU A 222 -12.21 4.45 20.28
C GLU A 222 -10.76 4.14 19.93
N LYS A 223 -10.36 2.86 19.98
CA LYS A 223 -9.00 2.44 19.59
C LYS A 223 -8.75 2.71 18.12
N PHE A 224 -9.72 2.40 17.25
CA PHE A 224 -9.64 2.66 15.81
C PHE A 224 -9.48 4.15 15.52
N GLU A 225 -10.31 5.02 16.11
CA GLU A 225 -10.19 6.47 15.90
C GLU A 225 -8.85 7.02 16.41
N LYS A 226 -8.36 6.55 17.54
CA LYS A 226 -7.02 6.90 18.03
C LYS A 226 -5.91 6.38 17.10
N PHE A 227 -6.12 5.26 16.47
CA PHE A 227 -5.16 4.73 15.49
C PHE A 227 -5.13 5.57 14.21
N ILE A 228 -6.29 5.96 13.69
CA ILE A 228 -6.39 6.93 12.59
C ILE A 228 -5.65 8.21 12.95
N ALA A 229 -5.92 8.77 14.14
CA ALA A 229 -5.24 9.99 14.60
C ALA A 229 -3.72 9.80 14.72
N LYS A 230 -3.25 8.63 15.14
CA LYS A 230 -1.81 8.30 15.22
C LYS A 230 -1.17 8.24 13.83
N ILE A 231 -1.87 7.70 12.83
CA ILE A 231 -1.40 7.68 11.43
C ILE A 231 -1.32 9.12 10.89
N GLU A 232 -2.36 9.93 11.12
CA GLU A 232 -2.36 11.34 10.67
C GLU A 232 -1.23 12.14 11.35
N GLN A 233 -1.00 11.93 12.64
CA GLN A 233 0.12 12.55 13.36
C GLN A 233 1.48 12.12 12.79
N LEU A 234 1.64 10.84 12.44
CA LEU A 234 2.86 10.36 11.77
C LEU A 234 3.07 11.07 10.44
N LYS A 235 2.04 11.15 9.60
CA LYS A 235 2.07 11.84 8.30
C LYS A 235 2.49 13.31 8.47
N GLU A 236 1.89 14.03 9.42
CA GLU A 236 2.24 15.42 9.73
C GLU A 236 3.70 15.54 10.19
N THR A 237 4.15 14.65 11.09
CA THR A 237 5.52 14.64 11.62
C THR A 237 6.57 14.48 10.53
N VAL A 238 6.27 13.70 9.50
CA VAL A 238 7.19 13.47 8.37
C VAL A 238 6.91 14.39 7.17
N GLY A 239 6.12 15.45 7.36
CA GLY A 239 5.91 16.52 6.38
C GLY A 239 5.00 16.16 5.20
N ILE A 240 4.14 15.17 5.33
CA ILE A 240 3.12 14.86 4.32
C ILE A 240 1.94 15.81 4.48
N LYS A 241 1.52 16.43 3.39
CA LYS A 241 0.38 17.35 3.38
C LYS A 241 -0.94 16.60 3.52
N LYS A 242 -2.01 17.33 3.91
CA LYS A 242 -3.29 16.71 4.31
C LYS A 242 -4.14 16.25 3.14
N THR A 243 -4.13 16.96 2.03
CA THR A 243 -5.07 16.74 0.92
C THR A 243 -4.39 16.61 -0.42
N ILE A 244 -5.07 16.00 -1.39
CA ILE A 244 -4.62 15.97 -2.79
C ILE A 244 -4.48 17.40 -3.32
N LYS A 245 -5.39 18.31 -2.97
CA LYS A 245 -5.37 19.71 -3.35
C LYS A 245 -4.10 20.43 -2.87
N ASP A 246 -3.62 20.13 -1.67
CA ASP A 246 -2.40 20.73 -1.12
C ASP A 246 -1.14 20.39 -1.92
N TYR A 247 -1.15 19.31 -2.69
CA TYR A 247 -0.08 18.94 -3.62
C TYR A 247 -0.18 19.65 -4.96
N GLY A 248 -1.13 20.57 -5.14
CA GLY A 248 -1.27 21.40 -6.32
C GLY A 248 -2.03 20.76 -7.47
N VAL A 249 -2.77 19.69 -7.21
CA VAL A 249 -3.67 19.10 -8.20
C VAL A 249 -4.84 20.05 -8.43
N ASP A 250 -5.01 20.51 -9.67
CA ASP A 250 -6.08 21.40 -10.06
C ASP A 250 -7.45 20.76 -9.89
N GLU A 251 -8.41 21.49 -9.31
CA GLU A 251 -9.72 20.95 -8.98
C GLU A 251 -10.51 20.55 -10.22
N LYS A 252 -10.45 21.37 -11.26
CA LYS A 252 -11.18 21.06 -12.50
C LYS A 252 -10.59 19.82 -13.18
N ASP A 253 -9.26 19.75 -13.32
CA ASP A 253 -8.59 18.58 -13.91
C ASP A 253 -8.86 17.31 -13.09
N PHE A 254 -8.87 17.41 -11.74
CA PHE A 254 -9.21 16.30 -10.86
C PHE A 254 -10.65 15.80 -11.09
N LEU A 255 -11.63 16.71 -11.11
CA LEU A 255 -13.03 16.35 -11.30
C LEU A 255 -13.31 15.81 -12.71
N ASP A 256 -12.67 16.38 -13.73
CA ASP A 256 -12.81 15.92 -15.13
C ASP A 256 -12.27 14.48 -15.32
N ARG A 257 -11.29 14.04 -14.49
CA ARG A 257 -10.67 12.70 -14.55
C ARG A 257 -11.22 11.71 -13.53
N LEU A 258 -12.02 12.17 -12.59
CA LEU A 258 -12.44 11.39 -11.42
C LEU A 258 -13.16 10.09 -11.79
N ASP A 259 -14.05 10.13 -12.79
CA ASP A 259 -14.80 8.94 -13.22
C ASP A 259 -13.86 7.89 -13.85
N ALA A 260 -12.91 8.32 -14.69
CA ALA A 260 -11.93 7.43 -15.29
C ALA A 260 -10.97 6.84 -14.24
N MET A 261 -10.54 7.62 -13.25
CA MET A 261 -9.73 7.12 -12.14
C MET A 261 -10.50 6.08 -11.31
N THR A 262 -11.78 6.35 -11.06
CA THR A 262 -12.67 5.45 -10.29
C THR A 262 -12.85 4.10 -10.99
N GLU A 263 -13.19 4.11 -12.28
CA GLU A 263 -13.35 2.90 -13.08
C GLU A 263 -12.06 2.07 -13.11
N GLN A 264 -10.92 2.71 -13.39
CA GLN A 264 -9.65 2.02 -13.43
C GLN A 264 -9.17 1.52 -12.05
N ALA A 265 -9.51 2.20 -10.96
CA ALA A 265 -9.21 1.72 -9.61
C ALA A 265 -10.10 0.53 -9.24
N PHE A 266 -11.37 0.53 -9.67
CA PHE A 266 -12.27 -0.60 -9.48
C PHE A 266 -11.75 -1.86 -10.19
N ASP A 267 -11.25 -1.72 -11.40
CA ASP A 267 -10.71 -2.82 -12.23
C ASP A 267 -9.25 -3.21 -11.87
N ASP A 268 -8.62 -2.49 -10.96
CA ASP A 268 -7.24 -2.78 -10.54
C ASP A 268 -7.16 -4.11 -9.78
N GLN A 269 -6.11 -4.88 -10.04
CA GLN A 269 -5.92 -6.20 -9.44
C GLN A 269 -5.88 -6.20 -7.91
N CYS A 270 -5.43 -5.08 -7.28
CA CYS A 270 -5.34 -4.98 -5.83
C CYS A 270 -6.73 -4.88 -5.17
N THR A 271 -7.74 -4.37 -5.87
CA THR A 271 -9.11 -4.23 -5.35
C THR A 271 -9.72 -5.58 -4.95
N GLY A 272 -9.34 -6.66 -5.65
CA GLY A 272 -9.87 -8.00 -5.39
C GLY A 272 -9.50 -8.60 -4.04
N ALA A 273 -8.42 -8.14 -3.39
CA ALA A 273 -7.99 -8.62 -2.08
C ALA A 273 -8.45 -7.72 -0.91
N ASN A 274 -9.12 -6.60 -1.22
CA ASN A 274 -9.64 -5.69 -0.20
C ASN A 274 -10.72 -6.37 0.66
N PRO A 275 -10.72 -6.18 2.00
CA PRO A 275 -11.66 -6.87 2.89
C PRO A 275 -13.13 -6.50 2.68
N ARG A 276 -13.40 -5.30 2.17
CA ARG A 276 -14.72 -4.86 1.73
C ARG A 276 -14.68 -4.57 0.24
N TYR A 277 -15.50 -5.26 -0.56
CA TYR A 277 -15.57 -5.02 -1.99
C TYR A 277 -16.25 -3.68 -2.29
N PRO A 278 -15.57 -2.69 -2.90
CA PRO A 278 -16.12 -1.36 -3.08
C PRO A 278 -17.11 -1.28 -4.25
N LEU A 279 -18.04 -0.32 -4.17
CA LEU A 279 -18.73 0.21 -5.35
C LEU A 279 -17.89 1.31 -6.00
N MET A 280 -18.13 1.56 -7.28
CA MET A 280 -17.51 2.71 -7.96
C MET A 280 -17.88 4.05 -7.29
N SER A 281 -19.13 4.19 -6.81
CA SER A 281 -19.55 5.39 -6.05
C SER A 281 -18.78 5.57 -4.74
N GLU A 282 -18.43 4.47 -4.06
CA GLU A 282 -17.65 4.50 -2.82
C GLU A 282 -16.18 4.88 -3.09
N ILE A 283 -15.57 4.33 -4.15
CA ILE A 283 -14.22 4.73 -4.59
C ILE A 283 -14.21 6.23 -4.94
N LYS A 284 -15.21 6.69 -5.67
CA LYS A 284 -15.37 8.10 -6.05
C LYS A 284 -15.46 9.00 -4.81
N GLN A 285 -16.25 8.60 -3.81
CA GLN A 285 -16.38 9.37 -2.57
C GLN A 285 -15.08 9.41 -1.77
N MET A 286 -14.35 8.29 -1.67
CA MET A 286 -13.02 8.28 -1.03
C MET A 286 -12.02 9.22 -1.71
N TYR A 287 -12.03 9.31 -3.05
CA TYR A 287 -11.21 10.29 -3.78
C TYR A 287 -11.60 11.73 -3.44
N LEU A 288 -12.90 12.03 -3.39
CA LEU A 288 -13.41 13.37 -3.01
C LEU A 288 -13.02 13.72 -1.58
N ASN A 289 -13.17 12.78 -0.64
CA ASN A 289 -12.76 12.96 0.75
C ASN A 289 -11.26 13.29 0.84
N ALA A 290 -10.41 12.56 0.14
CA ALA A 290 -8.97 12.81 0.11
C ALA A 290 -8.59 14.14 -0.60
N TYR A 291 -9.40 14.57 -1.57
CA TYR A 291 -9.16 15.84 -2.27
C TYR A 291 -9.51 17.05 -1.41
N TYR A 292 -10.66 17.02 -0.73
CA TYR A 292 -11.17 18.13 0.08
C TYR A 292 -10.77 18.07 1.56
N GLY A 293 -10.23 16.96 2.03
CA GLY A 293 -9.90 16.75 3.45
C GLY A 293 -11.11 16.63 4.35
N VAL A 294 -12.15 15.94 3.86
CA VAL A 294 -13.40 15.67 4.58
C VAL A 294 -13.56 14.18 4.83
N ASP A 295 -14.38 13.82 5.81
CA ASP A 295 -14.73 12.42 6.13
C ASP A 295 -16.25 12.22 5.93
N GLU A 296 -16.71 12.44 4.71
CA GLU A 296 -18.09 12.09 4.38
C GLU A 296 -18.25 10.57 4.34
N THR A 297 -19.40 10.09 4.82
CA THR A 297 -19.70 8.64 4.89
C THR A 297 -19.68 8.03 3.50
N VAL A 298 -18.93 6.94 3.35
CA VAL A 298 -18.73 6.18 2.12
C VAL A 298 -19.65 4.95 2.11
#